data_31f5dfae4fb60e6151653ac987f1cf02
#
_entry.id   31f5dfae4fb60e6151653ac987f1cf02
#
_cell.length_a   1.000
_cell.length_b   1.000
_cell.length_c   1.000
_cell.angle_alpha   90.00
_cell.angle_beta   90.00
_cell.angle_gamma   90.00
#
_symmetry.space_group_name_H-M   'P 1'
#
loop_
_entity.id
_entity.type
_entity.pdbx_description
1 polymer ?
#
loop_
_entity_poly.entity_id
_entity_poly.type
_entity_poly.pdbx_seq_one_letter_code
_entity_poly.pdbx_strand_id
1 'polypeptide(L)'
;MIKETYNPAFIINKPVVCICGSRSIDILNISRYIRSSSPGKIVSGGANGVDLIAEKWAKNHNIDFVAYLPNYKLFGKKAPLERDKDMVNFSDVVIAFWDGKSSGTAYTIRYAIQMNKKVFVHLIQNLD
;
A
#
# COMPACT_ATOMS: atom_id res chain seq x y z
N MET A 1 -28.39 27.68 -3.25
CA MET A 1 -27.74 26.98 -3.23
C MET A 1 -27.20 26.18 -2.84
N ILE A 2 -26.78 26.22 -2.97
CA ILE A 2 -25.99 25.54 -2.76
C ILE A 2 -25.40 24.92 -2.71
N LYS A 3 -25.29 24.97 -2.96
CA LYS A 3 -24.66 24.30 -3.14
C LYS A 3 -24.00 23.72 -2.62
N GLU A 4 -23.92 23.87 -2.58
CA GLU A 4 -23.22 23.25 -2.29
C GLU A 4 -22.85 22.69 -1.86
N THR A 5 -23.22 22.93 -1.60
CA THR A 5 -23.00 22.43 -1.37
C THR A 5 -22.57 21.35 -1.14
N TYR A 6 -23.15 20.81 -1.27
CA TYR A 6 -22.19 19.77 -1.33
C TYR A 6 -20.85 20.37 -1.61
N ASN A 7 -19.87 19.95 -0.94
CA ASN A 7 -18.51 20.37 -1.28
C ASN A 7 -17.84 19.22 -1.99
N PRO A 8 -17.55 19.33 -3.28
CA PRO A 8 -16.89 18.26 -4.03
C PRO A 8 -15.57 17.85 -3.42
N ALA A 9 -14.91 18.73 -2.69
CA ALA A 9 -13.65 18.40 -2.01
C ALA A 9 -13.80 17.24 -1.04
N PHE A 10 -14.95 17.09 -0.41
CA PHE A 10 -15.18 15.95 0.47
C PHE A 10 -15.28 14.64 -0.30
N ILE A 11 -15.79 14.73 -1.52
CA ILE A 11 -15.98 13.55 -2.34
C ILE A 11 -14.67 13.10 -2.96
N ILE A 12 -13.84 14.05 -3.38
CA ILE A 12 -12.59 13.75 -4.08
C ILE A 12 -11.40 13.59 -3.16
N ASN A 13 -11.58 13.89 -1.87
CA ASN A 13 -10.48 13.80 -0.91
C ASN A 13 -10.35 12.37 -0.41
N LYS A 14 -10.06 11.46 -1.34
CA LYS A 14 -9.89 10.06 -1.03
C LYS A 14 -8.49 9.78 -0.49
N PRO A 15 -8.35 8.75 0.34
CA PRO A 15 -7.07 8.49 0.98
C PRO A 15 -6.00 7.99 0.02
N VAL A 16 -4.76 8.28 0.38
CA VAL A 16 -3.60 7.62 -0.21
C VAL A 16 -3.41 6.31 0.54
N VAL A 17 -3.45 5.21 -0.18
CA VAL A 17 -3.38 3.87 0.40
C VAL A 17 -2.07 3.22 0.01
N CYS A 18 -1.28 2.85 1.01
CA CYS A 18 -0.10 2.02 0.81
C CYS A 18 -0.53 0.56 0.81
N ILE A 19 -0.24 -0.15 -0.26
CA ILE A 19 -0.41 -1.60 -0.30
C ILE A 19 0.98 -2.22 -0.28
N CYS A 20 1.24 -3.00 0.75
CA CYS A 20 2.52 -3.68 0.90
C CYS A 20 2.27 -5.14 1.23
N GLY A 21 3.31 -5.96 1.09
CA GLY A 21 3.16 -7.35 1.45
C GLY A 21 4.32 -8.22 1.03
N SER A 22 4.13 -9.49 1.25
CA SER A 22 5.17 -10.49 1.10
C SER A 22 5.44 -10.82 -0.35
N ARG A 23 6.72 -11.01 -0.69
CA ARG A 23 7.13 -11.40 -2.04
C ARG A 23 6.67 -12.81 -2.39
N SER A 24 6.43 -13.63 -1.39
CA SER A 24 5.98 -15.00 -1.57
C SER A 24 4.54 -15.11 -2.04
N ILE A 25 3.76 -14.04 -1.91
CA ILE A 25 2.36 -14.04 -2.30
C ILE A 25 2.28 -13.69 -3.79
N ASP A 26 1.94 -14.67 -4.61
CA ASP A 26 1.85 -14.49 -6.07
C ASP A 26 0.41 -14.55 -6.59
N ILE A 27 -0.54 -14.95 -5.75
CA ILE A 27 -1.97 -14.98 -6.08
C ILE A 27 -2.73 -14.23 -5.00
N LEU A 28 -3.40 -13.16 -5.40
CA LEU A 28 -4.17 -12.34 -4.47
C LEU A 28 -5.23 -11.55 -5.23
N ASN A 29 -6.45 -11.64 -4.78
CA ASN A 29 -7.53 -10.83 -5.34
C ASN A 29 -7.79 -9.63 -4.40
N ILE A 30 -7.16 -8.51 -4.72
CA ILE A 30 -7.25 -7.29 -3.90
C ILE A 30 -8.69 -6.81 -3.78
N SER A 31 -9.51 -7.00 -4.81
CA SER A 31 -10.91 -6.56 -4.79
C SER A 31 -11.74 -7.21 -3.69
N ARG A 32 -11.28 -8.32 -3.13
CA ARG A 32 -11.95 -8.95 -1.98
C ARG A 32 -11.76 -8.17 -0.69
N TYR A 33 -10.76 -7.30 -0.65
CA TYR A 33 -10.35 -6.58 0.56
C TYR A 33 -10.56 -5.08 0.45
N ILE A 34 -10.47 -4.54 -0.75
CA ILE A 34 -10.51 -3.10 -0.99
C ILE A 34 -11.45 -2.80 -2.14
N ARG A 35 -12.37 -1.87 -1.93
CA ARG A 35 -13.19 -1.37 -3.04
C ARG A 35 -12.35 -0.46 -3.91
N SER A 36 -12.41 -0.65 -5.23
CA SER A 36 -11.63 0.16 -6.16
C SER A 36 -12.02 1.64 -6.14
N SER A 37 -13.20 1.96 -5.64
CA SER A 37 -13.65 3.35 -5.51
C SER A 37 -13.11 4.06 -4.28
N SER A 38 -12.51 3.32 -3.33
CA SER A 38 -12.05 3.90 -2.06
C SER A 38 -10.76 4.71 -2.16
N PRO A 39 -9.67 4.19 -2.79
CA PRO A 39 -8.42 4.94 -2.80
C PRO A 39 -8.43 6.08 -3.80
N GLY A 40 -7.82 7.19 -3.43
CA GLY A 40 -7.49 8.25 -4.39
C GLY A 40 -6.18 7.97 -5.10
N LYS A 41 -5.28 7.28 -4.42
CA LYS A 41 -3.96 6.92 -4.95
C LYS A 41 -3.48 5.66 -4.22
N ILE A 42 -2.79 4.81 -4.95
CA ILE A 42 -2.12 3.65 -4.36
C ILE A 42 -0.61 3.84 -4.48
N VAL A 43 0.10 3.58 -3.40
CA VAL A 43 1.55 3.55 -3.40
C VAL A 43 2.01 2.16 -2.97
N SER A 44 3.10 1.72 -3.57
CA SER A 44 3.66 0.42 -3.26
C SER A 44 5.15 0.41 -3.57
N GLY A 45 5.85 -0.68 -3.27
CA GLY A 45 7.30 -0.67 -3.28
C GLY A 45 7.97 -1.18 -4.53
N GLY A 46 7.24 -1.65 -5.51
CA GLY A 46 7.82 -2.12 -6.76
C GLY A 46 8.49 -3.48 -6.70
N ALA A 47 8.35 -4.23 -5.60
CA ALA A 47 8.89 -5.57 -5.50
C ALA A 47 7.98 -6.60 -6.18
N ASN A 48 8.43 -7.84 -6.23
CA ASN A 48 7.58 -8.96 -6.68
C ASN A 48 6.52 -9.25 -5.61
N GLY A 49 5.58 -10.13 -5.95
CA GLY A 49 4.53 -10.51 -5.04
C GLY A 49 3.47 -9.44 -4.92
N VAL A 50 3.11 -9.08 -3.70
CA VAL A 50 2.00 -8.15 -3.44
C VAL A 50 2.17 -6.82 -4.13
N ASP A 51 3.39 -6.26 -4.15
CA ASP A 51 3.62 -4.96 -4.77
C ASP A 51 3.26 -4.97 -6.25
N LEU A 52 3.66 -6.01 -6.98
CA LEU A 52 3.36 -6.14 -8.39
C LEU A 52 1.85 -6.34 -8.62
N ILE A 53 1.22 -7.13 -7.77
CA ILE A 53 -0.23 -7.35 -7.83
C ILE A 53 -0.97 -6.03 -7.60
N ALA A 54 -0.52 -5.23 -6.64
CA ALA A 54 -1.11 -3.93 -6.34
C ALA A 54 -1.01 -2.98 -7.53
N GLU A 55 0.14 -2.96 -8.19
CA GLU A 55 0.33 -2.11 -9.36
C GLU A 55 -0.64 -2.48 -10.49
N LYS A 56 -0.75 -3.78 -10.78
CA LYS A 56 -1.66 -4.26 -11.82
C LYS A 56 -3.11 -3.95 -11.48
N TRP A 57 -3.47 -4.14 -10.22
CA TRP A 57 -4.82 -3.87 -9.76
C TRP A 57 -5.17 -2.39 -9.89
N ALA A 58 -4.27 -1.51 -9.49
CA ALA A 58 -4.48 -0.07 -9.60
C ALA A 58 -4.65 0.35 -11.06
N LYS A 59 -3.81 -0.16 -11.95
CA LYS A 59 -3.90 0.17 -13.37
C LYS A 59 -5.18 -0.35 -13.99
N ASN A 60 -5.61 -1.54 -13.63
CA ASN A 60 -6.84 -2.13 -14.15
C ASN A 60 -8.08 -1.37 -13.72
N HIS A 61 -8.01 -0.66 -12.60
CA HIS A 61 -9.12 0.11 -12.07
C HIS A 61 -8.96 1.61 -12.24
N ASN A 62 -7.98 2.04 -13.04
CA ASN A 62 -7.71 3.45 -13.31
C ASN A 62 -7.48 4.28 -12.05
N ILE A 63 -6.77 3.70 -11.08
CA ILE A 63 -6.38 4.38 -9.85
C ILE A 63 -4.95 4.87 -10.01
N ASP A 64 -4.69 6.12 -9.61
CA ASP A 64 -3.33 6.66 -9.62
C ASP A 64 -2.41 5.79 -8.80
N PHE A 65 -1.23 5.51 -9.34
CA PHE A 65 -0.28 4.60 -8.71
C PHE A 65 1.12 5.19 -8.72
N VAL A 66 1.82 5.05 -7.59
CA VAL A 66 3.22 5.44 -7.46
C VAL A 66 4.00 4.27 -6.88
N ALA A 67 5.09 3.90 -7.55
CA ALA A 67 6.04 2.92 -7.02
C ALA A 67 7.17 3.67 -6.32
N TYR A 68 7.41 3.33 -5.07
CA TYR A 68 8.53 3.85 -4.29
C TYR A 68 9.67 2.86 -4.40
N LEU A 69 10.68 3.21 -5.20
CA LEU A 69 11.82 2.30 -5.43
C LEU A 69 12.93 2.58 -4.42
N PRO A 70 13.61 1.53 -3.97
CA PRO A 70 14.70 1.72 -3.02
C PRO A 70 15.89 2.39 -3.69
N ASN A 71 16.50 3.35 -2.99
CA ASN A 71 17.68 4.06 -3.47
C ASN A 71 18.93 3.46 -2.86
N TYR A 72 19.44 2.40 -3.49
CA TYR A 72 20.62 1.70 -2.98
C TYR A 72 21.88 2.56 -3.03
N LYS A 73 21.95 3.48 -3.96
CA LYS A 73 23.09 4.40 -4.05
C LYS A 73 23.23 5.24 -2.80
N LEU A 74 22.09 5.73 -2.29
CA LEU A 74 22.09 6.62 -1.14
C LEU A 74 22.13 5.86 0.19
N PHE A 75 21.39 4.76 0.29
CA PHE A 75 21.16 4.09 1.57
C PHE A 75 21.81 2.70 1.68
N GLY A 76 22.41 2.19 0.61
CA GLY A 76 23.00 0.86 0.66
C GLY A 76 21.99 -0.22 1.02
N LYS A 77 22.37 -1.09 1.93
CA LYS A 77 21.52 -2.22 2.34
C LYS A 77 20.24 -1.78 3.05
N LYS A 78 20.20 -0.56 3.58
CA LYS A 78 19.02 -0.03 4.27
C LYS A 78 18.00 0.57 3.30
N ALA A 79 18.30 0.61 2.01
CA ALA A 79 17.45 1.26 1.03
C ALA A 79 15.99 0.77 1.06
N PRO A 80 15.72 -0.55 1.15
CA PRO A 80 14.32 -1.00 1.23
C PRO A 80 13.60 -0.48 2.47
N LEU A 81 14.28 -0.39 3.61
CA LEU A 81 13.66 0.10 4.84
C LEU A 81 13.40 1.59 4.77
N GLU A 82 14.32 2.36 4.20
CA GLU A 82 14.12 3.79 4.02
C GLU A 82 12.98 4.07 3.05
N ARG A 83 12.89 3.30 1.96
CA ARG A 83 11.79 3.38 1.02
C ARG A 83 10.45 3.10 1.71
N ASP A 84 10.40 2.07 2.56
CA ASP A 84 9.19 1.71 3.29
C ASP A 84 8.72 2.84 4.21
N LYS A 85 9.67 3.52 4.87
CA LYS A 85 9.32 4.68 5.70
C LYS A 85 8.69 5.79 4.86
N ASP A 86 9.25 6.08 3.70
CA ASP A 86 8.72 7.13 2.83
C ASP A 86 7.31 6.79 2.36
N MET A 87 7.08 5.54 1.96
CA MET A 87 5.75 5.09 1.56
C MET A 87 4.73 5.27 2.69
N VAL A 88 5.07 4.81 3.87
CA VAL A 88 4.17 4.89 5.03
C VAL A 88 3.89 6.34 5.38
N ASN A 89 4.93 7.18 5.42
CA ASN A 89 4.77 8.58 5.80
C ASN A 89 3.89 9.35 4.82
N PHE A 90 3.94 8.99 3.55
CA PHE A 90 3.12 9.63 2.52
C PHE A 90 1.67 9.16 2.56
N SER A 91 1.41 7.99 3.14
CA SER A 91 0.09 7.34 3.08
C SER A 91 -0.80 7.73 4.24
N ASP A 92 -2.10 7.65 4.01
CA ASP A 92 -3.12 7.81 5.06
C ASP A 92 -3.46 6.46 5.68
N VAL A 93 -3.45 5.42 4.86
CA VAL A 93 -3.84 4.06 5.25
C VAL A 93 -2.79 3.10 4.74
N VAL A 94 -2.45 2.11 5.53
CA VAL A 94 -1.54 1.03 5.14
C VAL A 94 -2.30 -0.28 5.19
N ILE A 95 -2.30 -0.99 4.08
CA ILE A 95 -2.91 -2.32 3.98
C ILE A 95 -1.81 -3.31 3.63
N ALA A 96 -1.58 -4.24 4.52
CA ALA A 96 -0.52 -5.23 4.38
C ALA A 96 -1.10 -6.61 4.17
N PHE A 97 -0.60 -7.29 3.15
CA PHE A 97 -0.90 -8.70 2.89
C PHE A 97 0.35 -9.50 3.24
N TRP A 98 0.28 -10.25 4.32
CA TRP A 98 1.46 -10.82 4.96
C TRP A 98 1.36 -12.33 5.04
N ASP A 99 2.48 -13.01 4.78
CA ASP A 99 2.57 -14.47 4.90
C ASP A 99 2.86 -14.93 6.33
N GLY A 100 2.99 -13.99 7.26
CA GLY A 100 3.32 -14.29 8.66
C GLY A 100 4.80 -14.51 8.92
N LYS A 101 5.65 -14.43 7.89
CA LYS A 101 7.08 -14.73 8.01
C LYS A 101 7.98 -13.61 7.54
N SER A 102 7.59 -12.90 6.48
CA SER A 102 8.46 -11.92 5.84
C SER A 102 8.77 -10.77 6.80
N SER A 103 10.07 -10.54 7.01
CA SER A 103 10.54 -9.52 7.96
C SER A 103 10.33 -8.11 7.43
N GLY A 104 10.41 -7.92 6.13
CA GLY A 104 10.19 -6.62 5.52
C GLY A 104 8.76 -6.13 5.71
N THR A 105 7.80 -7.03 5.51
CA THR A 105 6.38 -6.69 5.73
C THR A 105 6.13 -6.40 7.21
N ALA A 106 6.70 -7.23 8.10
CA ALA A 106 6.57 -7.00 9.54
C ALA A 106 7.13 -5.63 9.95
N TYR A 107 8.26 -5.24 9.36
CA TYR A 107 8.85 -3.93 9.62
C TYR A 107 7.92 -2.79 9.21
N THR A 108 7.37 -2.88 8.01
CA THR A 108 6.47 -1.87 7.49
C THR A 108 5.22 -1.73 8.36
N ILE A 109 4.66 -2.86 8.78
CA ILE A 109 3.50 -2.86 9.70
C ILE A 109 3.83 -2.14 11.00
N ARG A 110 4.96 -2.49 11.63
CA ARG A 110 5.36 -1.87 12.90
C ARG A 110 5.60 -0.38 12.74
N TYR A 111 6.28 0.02 11.68
CA TYR A 111 6.54 1.44 11.43
C TYR A 111 5.24 2.21 11.24
N ALA A 112 4.30 1.67 10.47
CA ALA A 112 3.01 2.30 10.24
C ALA A 112 2.24 2.50 11.55
N ILE A 113 2.28 1.51 12.44
CA ILE A 113 1.66 1.61 13.76
C ILE A 113 2.32 2.71 14.59
N GLN A 114 3.65 2.77 14.59
CA GLN A 114 4.40 3.81 15.29
C GLN A 114 4.05 5.20 14.79
N MET A 115 3.77 5.34 13.50
CA MET A 115 3.42 6.62 12.89
C MET A 115 1.94 6.95 13.00
N ASN A 116 1.19 6.17 13.75
CA ASN A 116 -0.24 6.37 13.97
C ASN A 116 -1.07 6.34 12.68
N LYS A 117 -0.61 5.58 11.71
CA LYS A 117 -1.40 5.37 10.50
C LYS A 117 -2.49 4.35 10.75
N LYS A 118 -3.55 4.42 9.97
CA LYS A 118 -4.56 3.37 9.98
C LYS A 118 -3.98 2.14 9.28
N VAL A 119 -3.92 1.01 9.96
CA VAL A 119 -3.25 -0.20 9.46
C VAL A 119 -4.21 -1.37 9.44
N PHE A 120 -4.30 -2.03 8.30
CA PHE A 120 -5.05 -3.28 8.16
C PHE A 120 -4.08 -4.37 7.73
N VAL A 121 -4.03 -5.46 8.48
CA VAL A 121 -3.15 -6.58 8.17
C VAL A 121 -4.00 -7.79 7.81
N HIS A 122 -3.75 -8.33 6.64
CA HIS A 122 -4.40 -9.56 6.19
C HIS A 122 -3.36 -10.66 6.10
N LEU A 123 -3.55 -11.70 6.87
CA LEU A 123 -2.67 -12.87 6.84
C LEU A 123 -3.10 -13.75 5.66
N ILE A 124 -2.20 -13.90 4.72
CA ILE A 124 -2.46 -14.68 3.51
C ILE A 124 -1.62 -15.95 3.57
N GLN A 125 -2.28 -17.07 3.51
CA GLN A 125 -1.60 -18.36 3.48
C GLN A 125 -1.83 -19.01 2.13
N ASN A 126 -0.72 -19.35 1.46
CA ASN A 126 -0.82 -20.15 0.25
C ASN A 126 -0.99 -21.60 0.68
N LEU A 127 -2.20 -22.09 0.50
CA LEU A 127 -2.48 -23.49 0.76
C LEU A 127 -2.25 -24.26 -0.53
N ASP A 128 -1.34 -25.20 -0.47
CA ASP A 128 -1.10 -26.09 -1.60
C ASP A 128 -2.20 -27.11 -1.74
#